data_26402c9025d70348c8d354f34dd0973a
#
_entry.id   26402c9025d70348c8d354f34dd0973a
#
_cell.length_a   1.000
_cell.length_b   1.000
_cell.length_c   1.000
_cell.angle_alpha   90.00
_cell.angle_beta   90.00
_cell.angle_gamma   90.00
#
_symmetry.space_group_name_H-M   'P 1'
#
loop_
_entity.id
_entity.type
_entity.pdbx_description
1 polymer ?
#
loop_
_entity_poly.entity_id
_entity_poly.type
_entity_poly.pdbx_seq_one_letter_code
_entity_poly.pdbx_strand_id
1 'polypeptide(L)'
;MRLLVILDPLPKIKTWKDTTYAMMVEAAARGHALFVCEQHQLSYANERAMVVATPLTITDASGSGAPWYALGTPAREPIAAFDAVLMRKDPPFDMEYVYSTYLLEQAVREGARVFNDPRAIRDHNEKLSVAEFPEFAAPTLVTRSADELRAFVEEHDEAVFKLLDGMGGTSIFRAKNGDPNLSVIIEALNLFGARTVMAQRYIPEISEGDKRVLLIGGEVVPFSLARIPKTGEFRGNLAAGGTGVAKPLSARDREVGEALAPKLAARGLLLVGLDLIGDYVTEINVTSPTCFQEIRQQKGFDVARLFVDRLEAAVARPRAA
;
A
#
# COMPACT_ATOMS: atom_id res chain seq x y z
N MET A 1 21.50 -3.82 11.56
CA MET A 1 20.36 -3.17 12.23
C MET A 1 19.47 -4.24 12.86
N ARG A 2 18.78 -3.90 13.96
CA ARG A 2 17.64 -4.64 14.48
C ARG A 2 16.39 -4.12 13.76
N LEU A 3 15.78 -4.91 12.89
CA LEU A 3 14.64 -4.54 12.07
C LEU A 3 13.37 -5.24 12.58
N LEU A 4 12.40 -4.46 13.06
CA LEU A 4 11.07 -4.95 13.41
C LEU A 4 10.12 -4.82 12.22
N VAL A 5 9.44 -5.91 11.86
CA VAL A 5 8.43 -5.92 10.80
C VAL A 5 7.08 -6.28 11.41
N ILE A 6 6.12 -5.36 11.33
CA ILE A 6 4.73 -5.55 11.74
C ILE A 6 3.98 -6.03 10.51
N LEU A 7 3.46 -7.27 10.55
CA LEU A 7 2.93 -7.93 9.37
C LEU A 7 1.73 -8.85 9.70
N ASP A 8 1.10 -9.37 8.68
CA ASP A 8 0.08 -10.40 8.79
C ASP A 8 0.70 -11.75 9.19
N PRO A 9 -0.10 -12.72 9.68
CA PRO A 9 0.43 -14.01 10.14
C PRO A 9 1.35 -14.68 9.11
N LEU A 10 2.57 -15.02 9.53
CA LEU A 10 3.62 -15.61 8.69
C LEU A 10 3.15 -16.81 7.84
N PRO A 11 2.29 -17.74 8.34
CA PRO A 11 1.80 -18.84 7.54
C PRO A 11 0.94 -18.44 6.34
N LYS A 12 0.42 -17.19 6.30
CA LYS A 12 -0.36 -16.67 5.17
C LYS A 12 0.50 -16.06 4.08
N ILE A 13 1.78 -15.81 4.34
CA ILE A 13 2.72 -15.23 3.38
C ILE A 13 2.96 -16.20 2.22
N LYS A 14 2.73 -15.70 1.01
CA LYS A 14 2.99 -16.41 -0.25
C LYS A 14 4.34 -15.97 -0.79
N THR A 15 5.39 -16.68 -0.42
CA THR A 15 6.81 -16.31 -0.69
C THR A 15 7.10 -15.92 -2.14
N TRP A 16 6.42 -16.53 -3.12
CA TRP A 16 6.67 -16.26 -4.55
C TRP A 16 6.18 -14.89 -5.05
N LYS A 17 5.32 -14.19 -4.28
CA LYS A 17 4.79 -12.87 -4.66
C LYS A 17 4.83 -11.85 -3.53
N ASP A 18 5.09 -12.25 -2.31
CA ASP A 18 5.03 -11.36 -1.15
C ASP A 18 6.21 -10.39 -1.15
N THR A 19 5.88 -9.10 -1.06
CA THR A 19 6.85 -8.01 -1.03
C THR A 19 7.57 -7.90 0.30
N THR A 20 6.86 -8.12 1.42
CA THR A 20 7.44 -8.07 2.76
C THR A 20 8.44 -9.21 2.95
N TYR A 21 8.12 -10.40 2.42
CA TYR A 21 9.07 -11.50 2.35
C TYR A 21 10.36 -11.12 1.59
N ALA A 22 10.22 -10.51 0.41
CA ALA A 22 11.39 -10.07 -0.37
C ALA A 22 12.26 -9.04 0.37
N MET A 23 11.62 -8.10 1.09
CA MET A 23 12.34 -7.14 1.95
C MET A 23 13.09 -7.84 3.08
N MET A 24 12.47 -8.80 3.76
CA MET A 24 13.09 -9.56 4.86
C MET A 24 14.26 -10.41 4.37
N VAL A 25 14.13 -11.07 3.21
CA VAL A 25 15.22 -11.86 2.61
C VAL A 25 16.41 -10.98 2.29
N GLU A 26 16.21 -9.83 1.66
CA GLU A 26 17.29 -8.89 1.33
C GLU A 26 17.94 -8.32 2.59
N ALA A 27 17.14 -7.93 3.60
CA ALA A 27 17.66 -7.42 4.86
C ALA A 27 18.49 -8.48 5.62
N ALA A 28 18.04 -9.75 5.65
CA ALA A 28 18.77 -10.86 6.23
C ALA A 28 20.10 -11.12 5.49
N ALA A 29 20.10 -11.07 4.16
CA ALA A 29 21.31 -11.26 3.33
C ALA A 29 22.37 -10.18 3.62
N ARG A 30 21.98 -8.99 4.07
CA ARG A 30 22.88 -7.91 4.53
C ARG A 30 23.29 -8.02 6.00
N GLY A 31 22.86 -9.08 6.71
CA GLY A 31 23.21 -9.30 8.11
C GLY A 31 22.36 -8.49 9.09
N HIS A 32 21.19 -8.00 8.70
CA HIS A 32 20.27 -7.39 9.64
C HIS A 32 19.55 -8.44 10.48
N ALA A 33 19.39 -8.17 11.77
CA ALA A 33 18.64 -9.02 12.69
C ALA A 33 17.14 -8.73 12.51
N LEU A 34 16.36 -9.73 12.09
CA LEU A 34 14.94 -9.61 11.85
C LEU A 34 14.14 -9.97 13.09
N PHE A 35 13.12 -9.17 13.35
CA PHE A 35 12.09 -9.38 14.35
C PHE A 35 10.73 -9.16 13.73
N VAL A 36 9.75 -9.95 14.12
CA VAL A 36 8.38 -9.86 13.61
C VAL A 36 7.37 -9.76 14.73
N CYS A 37 6.27 -9.10 14.44
CA CYS A 37 5.07 -9.12 15.28
C CYS A 37 3.82 -8.93 14.42
N GLU A 38 2.68 -9.35 14.96
CA GLU A 38 1.38 -8.99 14.43
C GLU A 38 0.88 -7.69 15.08
N GLN A 39 -0.06 -7.03 14.43
CA GLN A 39 -0.62 -5.75 14.89
C GLN A 39 -1.11 -5.77 16.34
N HIS A 40 -1.78 -6.84 16.77
CA HIS A 40 -2.31 -7.00 18.13
C HIS A 40 -1.25 -7.14 19.23
N GLN A 41 0.02 -7.31 18.85
CA GLN A 41 1.16 -7.42 19.78
C GLN A 41 1.77 -6.05 20.13
N LEU A 42 1.24 -4.96 19.55
CA LEU A 42 1.58 -3.60 19.94
C LEU A 42 0.78 -3.21 21.20
N SER A 43 1.40 -2.46 22.08
CA SER A 43 0.74 -2.00 23.32
C SER A 43 1.38 -0.70 23.86
N TYR A 44 0.64 0.00 24.71
CA TYR A 44 1.18 1.08 25.53
C TYR A 44 1.17 0.64 26.99
N ALA A 45 2.32 0.60 27.62
CA ALA A 45 2.44 0.21 29.01
C ALA A 45 3.69 0.82 29.65
N ASN A 46 3.61 1.17 30.94
CA ASN A 46 4.69 1.81 31.67
C ASN A 46 5.22 3.07 30.97
N GLU A 47 4.29 3.89 30.47
CA GLU A 47 4.56 5.16 29.76
C GLU A 47 5.36 5.00 28.45
N ARG A 48 5.38 3.80 27.88
CA ARG A 48 6.11 3.50 26.63
C ARG A 48 5.29 2.69 25.65
N ALA A 49 5.57 2.91 24.38
CA ALA A 49 5.12 2.05 23.28
C ALA A 49 5.93 0.77 23.26
N MET A 50 5.27 -0.37 23.47
CA MET A 50 5.86 -1.69 23.64
C MET A 50 5.39 -2.64 22.53
N VAL A 51 6.19 -3.67 22.28
CA VAL A 51 5.86 -4.76 21.37
C VAL A 51 6.26 -6.10 21.96
N VAL A 52 5.52 -7.16 21.68
CA VAL A 52 5.98 -8.54 21.83
C VAL A 52 6.61 -8.95 20.50
N ALA A 53 7.93 -8.84 20.39
CA ALA A 53 8.68 -9.12 19.16
C ALA A 53 9.28 -10.52 19.19
N THR A 54 9.17 -11.23 18.07
CA THR A 54 9.74 -12.57 17.90
C THR A 54 10.93 -12.51 16.94
N PRO A 55 12.13 -12.92 17.33
CA PRO A 55 13.26 -13.05 16.41
C PRO A 55 12.92 -14.00 15.26
N LEU A 56 13.29 -13.63 14.03
CA LEU A 56 13.05 -14.43 12.84
C LEU A 56 14.35 -14.67 12.08
N THR A 57 14.58 -15.93 11.70
CA THR A 57 15.68 -16.31 10.81
C THR A 57 15.10 -16.85 9.50
N ILE A 58 15.59 -16.35 8.37
CA ILE A 58 15.26 -16.91 7.05
C ILE A 58 16.03 -18.23 6.91
N THR A 59 15.31 -19.34 6.78
CA THR A 59 15.88 -20.69 6.59
C THR A 59 15.92 -21.09 5.13
N ASP A 60 15.03 -20.56 4.30
CA ASP A 60 14.99 -20.74 2.87
C ASP A 60 14.69 -19.42 2.14
N ALA A 61 15.73 -18.79 1.61
CA ALA A 61 15.63 -17.56 0.84
C ALA A 61 15.06 -17.77 -0.57
N SER A 62 14.95 -19.01 -1.06
CA SER A 62 14.28 -19.32 -2.33
C SER A 62 12.76 -19.31 -2.19
N GLY A 63 12.27 -19.51 -0.96
CA GLY A 63 10.85 -19.61 -0.66
C GLY A 63 10.16 -20.84 -1.26
N SER A 64 10.95 -21.83 -1.73
CA SER A 64 10.45 -23.07 -2.35
C SER A 64 10.12 -24.15 -1.33
N GLY A 65 10.68 -24.04 -0.12
CA GLY A 65 10.46 -24.96 0.98
C GLY A 65 9.53 -24.42 2.06
N ALA A 66 8.94 -25.30 2.85
CA ALA A 66 8.19 -24.95 4.04
C ALA A 66 8.77 -25.72 5.25
N PRO A 67 9.05 -25.05 6.37
CA PRO A 67 8.94 -23.60 6.62
C PRO A 67 10.15 -22.82 6.05
N TRP A 68 9.91 -21.63 5.51
CA TRP A 68 10.96 -20.72 5.01
C TRP A 68 11.63 -19.89 6.13
N TYR A 69 11.12 -20.01 7.36
CA TYR A 69 11.60 -19.26 8.53
C TYR A 69 11.70 -20.15 9.76
N ALA A 70 12.51 -19.71 10.71
CA ALA A 70 12.53 -20.20 12.09
C ALA A 70 12.30 -19.03 13.05
N LEU A 71 11.57 -19.27 14.13
CA LEU A 71 11.27 -18.27 15.16
C LEU A 71 12.07 -18.54 16.44
N GLY A 72 12.58 -17.46 17.03
CA GLY A 72 13.17 -17.49 18.36
C GLY A 72 12.14 -17.31 19.47
N THR A 73 12.61 -17.06 20.68
CA THR A 73 11.75 -16.80 21.85
C THR A 73 11.20 -15.39 21.78
N PRO A 74 9.86 -15.17 21.81
CA PRO A 74 9.26 -13.86 21.88
C PRO A 74 9.71 -13.09 23.14
N ALA A 75 9.95 -11.80 22.99
CA ALA A 75 10.28 -10.93 24.10
C ALA A 75 9.47 -9.63 24.03
N ARG A 76 9.09 -9.12 25.21
CA ARG A 76 8.42 -7.81 25.30
C ARG A 76 9.48 -6.73 25.51
N GLU A 77 9.53 -5.79 24.57
CA GLU A 77 10.52 -4.70 24.60
C GLU A 77 9.96 -3.39 24.04
N PRO A 78 10.59 -2.24 24.35
CA PRO A 78 10.16 -0.96 23.75
C PRO A 78 10.34 -0.98 22.23
N ILE A 79 9.40 -0.42 21.49
CA ILE A 79 9.51 -0.29 20.03
C ILE A 79 10.74 0.57 19.66
N ALA A 80 11.11 1.53 20.47
CA ALA A 80 12.29 2.38 20.27
C ALA A 80 13.63 1.63 20.42
N ALA A 81 13.63 0.36 20.84
CA ALA A 81 14.84 -0.47 20.90
C ALA A 81 15.27 -1.03 19.52
N PHE A 82 14.43 -0.88 18.50
CA PHE A 82 14.74 -1.29 17.13
C PHE A 82 15.33 -0.12 16.33
N ASP A 83 16.29 -0.42 15.45
CA ASP A 83 16.91 0.58 14.58
C ASP A 83 15.93 1.08 13.51
N ALA A 84 15.06 0.18 13.03
CA ALA A 84 13.98 0.48 12.11
C ALA A 84 12.75 -0.38 12.38
N VAL A 85 11.57 0.19 12.15
CA VAL A 85 10.27 -0.48 12.26
C VAL A 85 9.53 -0.31 10.95
N LEU A 86 9.10 -1.41 10.35
CA LEU A 86 8.30 -1.42 9.13
C LEU A 86 6.85 -1.78 9.45
N MET A 87 5.92 -0.87 9.16
CA MET A 87 4.48 -1.17 9.22
C MET A 87 4.05 -1.77 7.87
N ARG A 88 3.96 -3.10 7.84
CA ARG A 88 3.66 -3.88 6.63
C ARG A 88 2.38 -4.69 6.74
N LYS A 89 1.55 -4.37 7.74
CA LYS A 89 0.21 -4.94 7.88
C LYS A 89 -0.65 -4.54 6.69
N ASP A 90 -1.26 -5.51 6.04
CA ASP A 90 -2.22 -5.26 4.96
C ASP A 90 -3.48 -4.57 5.49
N PRO A 91 -4.17 -3.76 4.68
CA PRO A 91 -5.52 -3.30 5.02
C PRO A 91 -6.45 -4.46 5.42
N PRO A 92 -7.60 -4.24 6.07
CA PRO A 92 -8.36 -2.98 6.05
C PRO A 92 -7.74 -1.89 6.91
N PHE A 93 -7.85 -0.64 6.45
CA PHE A 93 -7.50 0.55 7.23
C PHE A 93 -8.71 0.92 8.11
N ASP A 94 -8.91 0.13 9.14
CA ASP A 94 -9.98 0.29 10.14
C ASP A 94 -9.50 1.02 11.40
N MET A 95 -10.33 1.12 12.42
CA MET A 95 -9.96 1.79 13.67
C MET A 95 -8.84 1.09 14.41
N GLU A 96 -8.70 -0.24 14.30
CA GLU A 96 -7.58 -0.97 14.89
C GLU A 96 -6.26 -0.62 14.19
N TYR A 97 -6.30 -0.42 12.85
CA TYR A 97 -5.14 0.10 12.13
C TYR A 97 -4.79 1.52 12.59
N VAL A 98 -5.78 2.40 12.73
CA VAL A 98 -5.61 3.77 13.24
C VAL A 98 -5.00 3.76 14.65
N TYR A 99 -5.50 2.92 15.58
CA TYR A 99 -4.92 2.79 16.91
C TYR A 99 -3.47 2.34 16.88
N SER A 100 -3.12 1.42 15.98
CA SER A 100 -1.71 1.01 15.77
C SER A 100 -0.84 2.18 15.32
N THR A 101 -1.35 3.06 14.44
CA THR A 101 -0.61 4.26 14.02
C THR A 101 -0.37 5.23 15.18
N TYR A 102 -1.30 5.35 16.14
CA TYR A 102 -1.08 6.17 17.35
C TYR A 102 -0.01 5.57 18.27
N LEU A 103 -0.01 4.25 18.46
CA LEU A 103 1.05 3.56 19.23
C LEU A 103 2.41 3.74 18.58
N LEU A 104 2.48 3.61 17.26
CA LEU A 104 3.73 3.81 16.51
C LEU A 104 4.17 5.28 16.50
N GLU A 105 3.25 6.24 16.44
CA GLU A 105 3.58 7.66 16.59
C GLU A 105 4.13 7.96 17.98
N GLN A 106 3.59 7.33 19.04
CA GLN A 106 4.16 7.41 20.37
C GLN A 106 5.58 6.83 20.42
N ALA A 107 5.81 5.68 19.77
CA ALA A 107 7.16 5.12 19.63
C ALA A 107 8.12 6.08 18.91
N VAL A 108 7.66 6.80 17.88
CA VAL A 108 8.46 7.85 17.20
C VAL A 108 8.85 8.96 18.16
N ARG A 109 7.94 9.44 19.02
CA ARG A 109 8.25 10.43 20.07
C ARG A 109 9.29 9.90 21.06
N GLU A 110 9.29 8.60 21.33
CA GLU A 110 10.27 7.90 22.17
C GLU A 110 11.59 7.60 21.45
N GLY A 111 11.66 7.93 20.16
CA GLY A 111 12.86 7.80 19.35
C GLY A 111 12.91 6.60 18.41
N ALA A 112 11.82 5.86 18.20
CA ALA A 112 11.76 4.87 17.13
C ALA A 112 11.83 5.50 15.73
N ARG A 113 12.26 4.72 14.74
CA ARG A 113 12.22 5.06 13.31
C ARG A 113 11.23 4.15 12.62
N VAL A 114 10.06 4.65 12.35
CA VAL A 114 8.95 3.88 11.74
C VAL A 114 8.78 4.29 10.28
N PHE A 115 8.66 3.32 9.40
CA PHE A 115 8.50 3.49 7.95
C PHE A 115 7.30 2.63 7.43
N ASN A 116 6.34 3.20 6.71
CA ASN A 116 6.17 4.65 6.51
C ASN A 116 5.88 5.36 7.84
N ASP A 117 6.04 6.68 7.85
CA ASP A 117 5.69 7.49 9.02
C ASP A 117 4.23 7.23 9.42
N PRO A 118 3.94 6.92 10.71
CA PRO A 118 2.60 6.51 11.13
C PRO A 118 1.55 7.63 11.02
N ARG A 119 1.95 8.89 11.17
CA ARG A 119 1.06 10.02 10.96
C ARG A 119 0.76 10.19 9.48
N ALA A 120 1.79 10.09 8.62
CA ALA A 120 1.59 10.18 7.18
C ALA A 120 0.68 9.06 6.65
N ILE A 121 0.81 7.82 7.15
CA ILE A 121 -0.13 6.73 6.81
C ILE A 121 -1.57 7.14 7.16
N ARG A 122 -1.79 7.68 8.36
CA ARG A 122 -3.11 8.07 8.85
C ARG A 122 -3.70 9.25 8.09
N ASP A 123 -2.85 10.21 7.69
CA ASP A 123 -3.28 11.42 6.98
C ASP A 123 -3.53 11.19 5.47
N HIS A 124 -3.10 10.03 4.93
CA HIS A 124 -3.25 9.68 3.50
C HIS A 124 -4.21 8.50 3.31
N ASN A 125 -5.51 8.77 3.19
CA ASN A 125 -6.42 7.76 2.67
C ASN A 125 -6.06 7.43 1.22
N GLU A 126 -5.83 6.16 0.91
CA GLU A 126 -5.26 5.69 -0.36
C GLU A 126 -6.04 6.13 -1.60
N LYS A 127 -7.37 6.31 -1.48
CA LYS A 127 -8.23 6.77 -2.56
C LYS A 127 -8.42 8.29 -2.54
N LEU A 128 -8.72 8.87 -1.37
CA LEU A 128 -9.02 10.29 -1.27
C LEU A 128 -7.79 11.17 -1.53
N SER A 129 -6.58 10.67 -1.24
CA SER A 129 -5.32 11.42 -1.46
C SER A 129 -5.08 11.82 -2.92
N VAL A 130 -5.74 11.18 -3.89
CA VAL A 130 -5.65 11.62 -5.29
C VAL A 130 -6.19 13.03 -5.50
N ALA A 131 -7.10 13.50 -4.63
CA ALA A 131 -7.66 14.86 -4.68
C ALA A 131 -6.63 15.95 -4.38
N GLU A 132 -5.48 15.60 -3.78
CA GLU A 132 -4.36 16.54 -3.57
C GLU A 132 -3.54 16.79 -4.85
N PHE A 133 -3.76 15.96 -5.89
CA PHE A 133 -3.02 16.00 -7.16
C PHE A 133 -3.99 15.97 -8.34
N PRO A 134 -4.91 16.97 -8.43
CA PRO A 134 -5.98 16.96 -9.43
C PRO A 134 -5.46 16.97 -10.87
N GLU A 135 -4.24 17.46 -11.11
CA GLU A 135 -3.57 17.46 -12.42
C GLU A 135 -3.23 16.05 -12.93
N PHE A 136 -3.21 15.06 -12.01
CA PHE A 136 -2.94 13.66 -12.33
C PHE A 136 -4.14 12.75 -12.13
N ALA A 137 -5.22 13.24 -11.53
CA ALA A 137 -6.43 12.45 -11.23
C ALA A 137 -7.43 12.49 -12.37
N ALA A 138 -8.19 11.42 -12.56
CA ALA A 138 -9.41 11.46 -13.36
C ALA A 138 -10.49 12.31 -12.63
N PRO A 139 -11.50 12.84 -13.33
CA PRO A 139 -12.65 13.45 -12.68
C PRO A 139 -13.17 12.56 -11.55
N THR A 140 -13.23 13.14 -10.36
CA THR A 140 -13.52 12.41 -9.11
C THR A 140 -14.50 13.20 -8.26
N LEU A 141 -15.51 12.51 -7.72
CA LEU A 141 -16.45 13.01 -6.73
C LEU A 141 -16.35 12.17 -5.46
N VAL A 142 -16.35 12.80 -4.31
CA VAL A 142 -16.42 12.11 -3.01
C VAL A 142 -17.55 12.73 -2.21
N THR A 143 -18.63 11.97 -2.03
CA THR A 143 -19.85 12.45 -1.37
C THR A 143 -20.63 11.28 -0.75
N ARG A 144 -21.60 11.61 0.08
CA ARG A 144 -22.64 10.67 0.53
C ARG A 144 -24.02 10.96 -0.10
N SER A 145 -24.12 12.03 -0.89
CA SER A 145 -25.36 12.43 -1.56
C SER A 145 -25.64 11.55 -2.76
N ALA A 146 -26.77 10.85 -2.76
CA ALA A 146 -27.19 10.02 -3.88
C ALA A 146 -27.45 10.86 -5.15
N ASP A 147 -27.95 12.09 -4.98
CA ASP A 147 -28.26 12.95 -6.12
C ASP A 147 -26.99 13.45 -6.80
N GLU A 148 -25.96 13.83 -6.03
CA GLU A 148 -24.65 14.19 -6.60
C GLU A 148 -23.99 13.00 -7.32
N LEU A 149 -24.10 11.78 -6.76
CA LEU A 149 -23.58 10.56 -7.40
C LEU A 149 -24.28 10.27 -8.73
N ARG A 150 -25.62 10.49 -8.81
CA ARG A 150 -26.38 10.34 -10.08
C ARG A 150 -25.97 11.41 -11.09
N ALA A 151 -25.91 12.66 -10.67
CA ALA A 151 -25.48 13.77 -11.51
C ALA A 151 -24.06 13.55 -12.08
N PHE A 152 -23.15 13.01 -11.29
CA PHE A 152 -21.81 12.66 -11.76
C PHE A 152 -21.81 11.59 -12.85
N VAL A 153 -22.68 10.56 -12.75
CA VAL A 153 -22.82 9.55 -13.81
C VAL A 153 -23.47 10.15 -15.06
N GLU A 154 -24.45 11.04 -14.89
CA GLU A 154 -25.08 11.74 -16.01
C GLU A 154 -24.08 12.63 -16.76
N GLU A 155 -23.21 13.37 -16.04
CA GLU A 155 -22.18 14.24 -16.61
C GLU A 155 -21.10 13.47 -17.37
N HIS A 156 -20.67 12.31 -16.85
CA HIS A 156 -19.52 11.56 -17.38
C HIS A 156 -19.90 10.31 -18.17
N ASP A 157 -21.19 10.03 -18.38
CA ASP A 157 -21.79 8.85 -19.02
C ASP A 157 -21.50 7.54 -18.28
N GLU A 158 -20.33 7.38 -17.65
CA GLU A 158 -19.93 6.16 -16.97
C GLU A 158 -18.99 6.44 -15.81
N ALA A 159 -19.24 5.82 -14.66
CA ALA A 159 -18.42 5.97 -13.46
C ALA A 159 -18.10 4.64 -12.77
N VAL A 160 -17.00 4.64 -12.03
CA VAL A 160 -16.60 3.59 -11.11
C VAL A 160 -16.79 4.08 -9.69
N PHE A 161 -17.59 3.35 -8.91
CA PHE A 161 -17.84 3.61 -7.50
C PHE A 161 -16.93 2.78 -6.62
N LYS A 162 -16.36 3.40 -5.58
CA LYS A 162 -15.42 2.76 -4.64
C LYS A 162 -15.74 3.17 -3.21
N LEU A 163 -15.55 2.25 -2.26
CA LEU A 163 -15.50 2.59 -0.84
C LEU A 163 -14.11 3.15 -0.50
N LEU A 164 -14.04 4.18 0.34
CA LEU A 164 -12.77 4.82 0.72
C LEU A 164 -11.87 3.89 1.56
N ASP A 165 -12.47 2.94 2.28
CA ASP A 165 -11.82 1.92 3.12
C ASP A 165 -11.71 0.54 2.43
N GLY A 166 -12.24 0.40 1.21
CA GLY A 166 -12.19 -0.84 0.44
C GLY A 166 -10.80 -1.17 -0.09
N MET A 167 -10.46 -2.46 -0.16
CA MET A 167 -9.19 -2.97 -0.67
C MET A 167 -9.37 -4.12 -1.67
N GLY A 168 -8.31 -4.41 -2.43
CA GLY A 168 -8.24 -5.60 -3.29
C GLY A 168 -9.32 -5.71 -4.37
N GLY A 169 -9.97 -4.60 -4.72
CA GLY A 169 -11.07 -4.59 -5.70
C GLY A 169 -12.44 -4.95 -5.13
N THR A 170 -12.56 -5.09 -3.80
CA THR A 170 -13.85 -5.39 -3.15
C THR A 170 -14.78 -4.18 -3.21
N SER A 171 -16.07 -4.43 -3.48
CA SER A 171 -17.13 -3.40 -3.55
C SER A 171 -16.82 -2.27 -4.55
N ILE A 172 -16.15 -2.60 -5.66
CA ILE A 172 -16.00 -1.70 -6.80
C ILE A 172 -17.13 -2.01 -7.80
N PHE A 173 -17.88 -0.98 -8.16
CA PHE A 173 -18.97 -1.09 -9.13
C PHE A 173 -18.74 -0.12 -10.28
N ARG A 174 -19.05 -0.57 -11.48
CA ARG A 174 -19.08 0.24 -12.69
C ARG A 174 -20.53 0.40 -13.10
N ALA A 175 -20.98 1.61 -13.36
CA ALA A 175 -22.34 1.89 -13.83
C ALA A 175 -22.33 2.98 -14.90
N LYS A 176 -23.25 2.84 -15.86
CA LYS A 176 -23.50 3.80 -16.93
C LYS A 176 -24.73 4.66 -16.63
N ASN A 177 -24.81 5.78 -17.33
CA ASN A 177 -26.06 6.56 -17.39
C ASN A 177 -27.18 5.67 -17.94
N GLY A 178 -28.33 5.68 -17.25
CA GLY A 178 -29.47 4.82 -17.58
C GLY A 178 -29.35 3.35 -17.12
N ASP A 179 -28.30 2.96 -16.37
CA ASP A 179 -28.23 1.62 -15.79
C ASP A 179 -29.36 1.42 -14.77
N PRO A 180 -30.23 0.39 -14.95
CA PRO A 180 -31.32 0.14 -14.01
C PRO A 180 -30.88 -0.17 -12.59
N ASN A 181 -29.63 -0.60 -12.40
CA ASN A 181 -29.06 -0.91 -11.08
C ASN A 181 -28.40 0.30 -10.41
N LEU A 182 -28.25 1.44 -11.07
CA LEU A 182 -27.50 2.59 -10.54
C LEU A 182 -28.00 3.02 -9.16
N SER A 183 -29.33 3.11 -8.97
CA SER A 183 -29.89 3.48 -7.66
C SER A 183 -29.57 2.47 -6.57
N VAL A 184 -29.67 1.17 -6.86
CA VAL A 184 -29.35 0.11 -5.90
C VAL A 184 -27.85 0.08 -5.56
N ILE A 185 -26.97 0.31 -6.56
CA ILE A 185 -25.52 0.42 -6.33
C ILE A 185 -25.23 1.59 -5.38
N ILE A 186 -25.82 2.77 -5.64
CA ILE A 186 -25.63 3.95 -4.78
C ILE A 186 -26.12 3.67 -3.37
N GLU A 187 -27.34 3.15 -3.20
CA GLU A 187 -27.92 2.83 -1.89
C GLU A 187 -27.09 1.83 -1.09
N ALA A 188 -26.62 0.77 -1.75
CA ALA A 188 -25.78 -0.26 -1.12
C ALA A 188 -24.41 0.29 -0.68
N LEU A 189 -23.83 1.20 -1.45
CA LEU A 189 -22.51 1.75 -1.14
C LEU A 189 -22.58 2.88 -0.12
N ASN A 190 -23.53 3.84 -0.29
CA ASN A 190 -23.62 5.00 0.59
C ASN A 190 -24.47 4.74 1.85
N LEU A 191 -25.06 3.54 1.99
CA LEU A 191 -25.93 3.16 3.11
C LEU A 191 -27.03 4.22 3.37
N PHE A 192 -27.77 4.56 2.31
CA PHE A 192 -28.82 5.57 2.35
C PHE A 192 -28.32 6.94 2.87
N GLY A 193 -27.13 7.35 2.47
CA GLY A 193 -26.50 8.62 2.85
C GLY A 193 -25.69 8.58 4.16
N ALA A 194 -25.57 7.42 4.81
CA ALA A 194 -24.79 7.29 6.04
C ALA A 194 -23.28 7.15 5.78
N ARG A 195 -22.86 6.70 4.58
CA ARG A 195 -21.45 6.46 4.25
C ARG A 195 -21.00 7.25 3.02
N THR A 196 -19.80 7.82 3.11
CA THR A 196 -19.15 8.52 2.00
C THR A 196 -18.65 7.52 0.95
N VAL A 197 -18.85 7.83 -0.32
CA VAL A 197 -18.47 7.02 -1.48
C VAL A 197 -17.64 7.88 -2.43
N MET A 198 -16.67 7.28 -3.09
CA MET A 198 -15.95 7.88 -4.22
C MET A 198 -16.58 7.40 -5.53
N ALA A 199 -16.86 8.32 -6.43
CA ALA A 199 -17.14 8.06 -7.84
C ALA A 199 -15.99 8.65 -8.68
N GLN A 200 -15.46 7.87 -9.61
CA GLN A 200 -14.47 8.32 -10.59
C GLN A 200 -14.97 8.04 -11.99
N ARG A 201 -14.73 8.96 -12.94
CA ARG A 201 -15.01 8.71 -14.34
C ARG A 201 -14.37 7.40 -14.77
N TYR A 202 -15.10 6.56 -15.48
CA TYR A 202 -14.54 5.33 -16.03
C TYR A 202 -13.44 5.63 -17.05
N ILE A 203 -12.36 4.86 -16.97
CA ILE A 203 -11.18 4.99 -17.83
C ILE A 203 -11.08 3.71 -18.66
N PRO A 204 -11.41 3.75 -19.97
CA PRO A 204 -11.44 2.56 -20.84
C PRO A 204 -10.11 1.81 -20.94
N GLU A 205 -9.01 2.53 -20.76
CA GLU A 205 -7.64 2.01 -20.78
C GLU A 205 -7.35 1.00 -19.66
N ILE A 206 -8.31 0.76 -18.75
CA ILE A 206 -8.24 -0.36 -17.79
C ILE A 206 -8.06 -1.71 -18.50
N SER A 207 -8.50 -1.84 -19.75
CA SER A 207 -8.28 -3.03 -20.59
C SER A 207 -6.80 -3.32 -20.85
N GLU A 208 -5.94 -2.29 -20.80
CA GLU A 208 -4.48 -2.39 -20.93
C GLU A 208 -3.79 -2.66 -19.59
N GLY A 209 -4.54 -2.55 -18.49
CA GLY A 209 -4.13 -2.81 -17.12
C GLY A 209 -4.14 -1.58 -16.21
N ASP A 210 -4.38 -1.86 -14.95
CA ASP A 210 -4.15 -0.94 -13.83
C ASP A 210 -2.67 -1.06 -13.43
N LYS A 211 -1.88 0.00 -13.66
CA LYS A 211 -0.42 -0.03 -13.51
C LYS A 211 -0.01 0.35 -12.09
N ARG A 212 0.68 -0.56 -11.37
CA ARG A 212 1.37 -0.24 -10.13
C ARG A 212 2.74 0.36 -10.43
N VAL A 213 2.92 1.65 -10.13
CA VAL A 213 4.21 2.36 -10.15
C VAL A 213 4.70 2.51 -8.72
N LEU A 214 5.93 2.10 -8.43
CA LEU A 214 6.51 2.14 -7.10
C LEU A 214 7.41 3.36 -6.93
N LEU A 215 7.24 4.06 -5.79
CA LEU A 215 8.09 5.16 -5.36
C LEU A 215 8.81 4.72 -4.09
N ILE A 216 10.13 4.83 -4.05
CA ILE A 216 10.96 4.38 -2.91
C ILE A 216 11.97 5.47 -2.57
N GLY A 217 11.88 6.03 -1.36
CA GLY A 217 12.82 7.03 -0.86
C GLY A 217 12.84 8.32 -1.67
N GLY A 218 11.75 8.66 -2.37
CA GLY A 218 11.64 9.85 -3.23
C GLY A 218 12.05 9.62 -4.69
N GLU A 219 12.29 8.37 -5.09
CA GLU A 219 12.65 7.99 -6.45
C GLU A 219 11.62 7.04 -7.04
N VAL A 220 11.50 7.04 -8.37
CA VAL A 220 10.59 6.18 -9.10
C VAL A 220 11.31 4.89 -9.52
N VAL A 221 10.73 3.74 -9.23
CA VAL A 221 11.21 2.46 -9.76
C VAL A 221 11.02 2.45 -11.29
N PRO A 222 12.02 2.06 -12.12
CA PRO A 222 11.96 2.23 -13.57
C PRO A 222 10.98 1.31 -14.30
N PHE A 223 10.25 0.48 -13.57
CA PHE A 223 9.26 -0.47 -14.08
C PHE A 223 7.94 -0.32 -13.34
N SER A 224 6.83 -0.49 -14.07
CA SER A 224 5.49 -0.67 -13.50
C SER A 224 5.03 -2.12 -13.65
N LEU A 225 4.06 -2.54 -12.84
CA LEU A 225 3.33 -3.79 -13.03
C LEU A 225 1.92 -3.47 -13.53
N ALA A 226 1.64 -3.72 -14.81
CA ALA A 226 0.29 -3.63 -15.36
C ALA A 226 -0.51 -4.87 -14.91
N ARG A 227 -1.57 -4.64 -14.17
CA ARG A 227 -2.49 -5.68 -13.67
C ARG A 227 -3.69 -5.73 -14.62
N ILE A 228 -3.63 -6.65 -15.57
CA ILE A 228 -4.60 -6.76 -16.66
C ILE A 228 -5.82 -7.55 -16.16
N PRO A 229 -7.04 -7.00 -16.27
CA PRO A 229 -8.26 -7.69 -15.91
C PRO A 229 -8.44 -9.00 -16.68
N LYS A 230 -9.11 -9.98 -16.08
CA LYS A 230 -9.58 -11.17 -16.80
C LYS A 230 -10.65 -10.79 -17.80
N THR A 231 -10.82 -11.61 -18.83
CA THR A 231 -11.94 -11.48 -19.77
C THR A 231 -13.29 -11.44 -19.04
N GLY A 232 -14.09 -10.41 -19.27
CA GLY A 232 -15.37 -10.20 -18.60
C GLY A 232 -15.30 -9.52 -17.23
N GLU A 233 -14.09 -9.16 -16.76
CA GLU A 233 -13.87 -8.41 -15.53
C GLU A 233 -13.29 -7.02 -15.88
N PHE A 234 -13.59 -6.01 -15.06
CA PHE A 234 -13.00 -4.68 -15.21
C PHE A 234 -12.02 -4.31 -14.09
N ARG A 235 -11.83 -5.18 -13.10
CA ARG A 235 -10.88 -4.97 -11.99
C ARG A 235 -9.54 -5.61 -12.32
N GLY A 236 -8.47 -4.81 -12.36
CA GLY A 236 -7.11 -5.28 -12.60
C GLY A 236 -6.42 -5.93 -11.40
N ASN A 237 -7.00 -5.83 -10.19
CA ASN A 237 -6.36 -6.31 -8.96
C ASN A 237 -5.93 -7.79 -9.06
N LEU A 238 -4.68 -8.10 -8.70
CA LEU A 238 -4.17 -9.48 -8.68
C LEU A 238 -4.98 -10.38 -7.74
N ALA A 239 -5.53 -9.81 -6.65
CA ALA A 239 -6.42 -10.52 -5.74
C ALA A 239 -7.75 -10.92 -6.41
N ALA A 240 -8.25 -10.14 -7.37
CA ALA A 240 -9.41 -10.46 -8.20
C ALA A 240 -9.06 -11.41 -9.37
N GLY A 241 -7.78 -11.81 -9.47
CA GLY A 241 -7.28 -12.75 -10.47
C GLY A 241 -6.79 -12.09 -11.76
N GLY A 242 -6.47 -10.82 -11.75
CA GLY A 242 -5.77 -10.14 -12.83
C GLY A 242 -4.38 -10.75 -13.09
N THR A 243 -3.87 -10.54 -14.30
CA THR A 243 -2.53 -10.98 -14.70
C THR A 243 -1.55 -9.82 -14.59
N GLY A 244 -0.46 -10.00 -13.84
CA GLY A 244 0.60 -8.99 -13.69
C GLY A 244 1.62 -9.06 -14.82
N VAL A 245 1.82 -7.97 -15.56
CA VAL A 245 2.83 -7.85 -16.60
C VAL A 245 3.73 -6.65 -16.28
N ALA A 246 4.99 -6.91 -15.98
CA ALA A 246 5.97 -5.85 -15.74
C ALA A 246 6.39 -5.19 -17.07
N LYS A 247 6.35 -3.85 -17.10
CA LYS A 247 6.69 -3.02 -18.27
C LYS A 247 7.63 -1.89 -17.85
N PRO A 248 8.52 -1.40 -18.72
CA PRO A 248 9.17 -0.10 -18.51
C PRO A 248 8.11 0.98 -18.32
N LEU A 249 8.42 2.01 -17.54
CA LEU A 249 7.54 3.17 -17.39
C LEU A 249 7.30 3.84 -18.74
N SER A 250 6.04 4.20 -19.02
CA SER A 250 5.74 5.16 -20.09
C SER A 250 6.27 6.56 -19.73
N ALA A 251 6.29 7.48 -20.69
CA ALA A 251 6.66 8.88 -20.43
C ALA A 251 5.73 9.51 -19.36
N ARG A 252 4.43 9.20 -19.43
CA ARG A 252 3.44 9.71 -18.47
C ARG A 252 3.60 9.07 -17.08
N ASP A 253 3.83 7.76 -16.99
CA ASP A 253 4.07 7.08 -15.71
C ASP A 253 5.29 7.68 -15.00
N ARG A 254 6.34 7.99 -15.77
CA ARG A 254 7.56 8.62 -15.27
C ARG A 254 7.29 10.05 -14.80
N GLU A 255 6.63 10.87 -15.62
CA GLU A 255 6.25 12.24 -15.27
C GLU A 255 5.48 12.29 -13.95
N VAL A 256 4.43 11.49 -13.82
CA VAL A 256 3.62 11.39 -12.61
C VAL A 256 4.46 10.94 -11.42
N GLY A 257 5.24 9.88 -11.58
CA GLY A 257 6.08 9.36 -10.52
C GLY A 257 7.13 10.35 -10.03
N GLU A 258 7.84 11.03 -10.94
CA GLU A 258 8.85 12.03 -10.62
C GLU A 258 8.25 13.30 -9.97
N ALA A 259 7.01 13.67 -10.32
CA ALA A 259 6.30 14.78 -9.69
C ALA A 259 5.83 14.46 -8.25
N LEU A 260 5.40 13.21 -7.98
CA LEU A 260 4.84 12.81 -6.69
C LEU A 260 5.91 12.30 -5.71
N ALA A 261 6.94 11.59 -6.20
CA ALA A 261 7.92 10.93 -5.34
C ALA A 261 8.58 11.85 -4.30
N PRO A 262 9.12 13.03 -4.65
CA PRO A 262 9.74 13.92 -3.66
C PRO A 262 8.72 14.50 -2.67
N LYS A 263 7.49 14.78 -3.13
CA LYS A 263 6.43 15.33 -2.27
C LYS A 263 6.00 14.33 -1.20
N LEU A 264 5.81 13.06 -1.59
CA LEU A 264 5.39 11.99 -0.69
C LEU A 264 6.53 11.57 0.26
N ALA A 265 7.76 11.51 -0.24
CA ALA A 265 8.93 11.22 0.60
C ALA A 265 9.17 12.31 1.66
N ALA A 266 8.94 13.59 1.34
CA ALA A 266 9.04 14.69 2.30
C ALA A 266 8.02 14.57 3.46
N ARG A 267 6.95 13.82 3.27
CA ARG A 267 5.94 13.50 4.31
C ARG A 267 6.31 12.26 5.14
N GLY A 268 7.46 11.64 4.90
CA GLY A 268 7.89 10.43 5.60
C GLY A 268 7.40 9.12 4.98
N LEU A 269 6.87 9.17 3.76
CA LEU A 269 6.43 7.99 3.02
C LEU A 269 7.61 7.41 2.24
N LEU A 270 8.31 6.43 2.84
CA LEU A 270 9.48 5.77 2.24
C LEU A 270 9.10 4.89 1.05
N LEU A 271 7.95 4.21 1.13
CA LEU A 271 7.43 3.32 0.10
C LEU A 271 5.99 3.69 -0.24
N VAL A 272 5.74 3.97 -1.50
CA VAL A 272 4.40 4.28 -2.03
C VAL A 272 4.15 3.48 -3.30
N GLY A 273 2.93 3.03 -3.48
CA GLY A 273 2.44 2.43 -4.72
C GLY A 273 1.40 3.33 -5.37
N LEU A 274 1.71 3.92 -6.51
CA LEU A 274 0.72 4.63 -7.30
C LEU A 274 -0.02 3.61 -8.20
N ASP A 275 -1.32 3.72 -8.27
CA ASP A 275 -2.13 2.97 -9.23
C ASP A 275 -2.57 3.92 -10.35
N LEU A 276 -2.23 3.58 -11.60
CA LEU A 276 -2.52 4.39 -12.78
C LEU A 276 -3.31 3.57 -13.82
N ILE A 277 -4.39 4.16 -14.32
CA ILE A 277 -5.12 3.64 -15.48
C ILE A 277 -5.03 4.69 -16.59
N GLY A 278 -4.55 4.29 -17.77
CA GLY A 278 -4.21 5.25 -18.82
C GLY A 278 -3.21 6.29 -18.29
N ASP A 279 -3.60 7.56 -18.32
CA ASP A 279 -2.80 8.70 -17.89
C ASP A 279 -3.13 9.22 -16.47
N TYR A 280 -4.02 8.53 -15.74
CA TYR A 280 -4.59 9.02 -14.49
C TYR A 280 -4.21 8.17 -13.28
N VAL A 281 -3.84 8.84 -12.18
CA VAL A 281 -3.70 8.22 -10.86
C VAL A 281 -5.09 7.94 -10.29
N THR A 282 -5.31 6.71 -9.86
CA THR A 282 -6.57 6.25 -9.28
C THR A 282 -6.48 5.95 -7.79
N GLU A 283 -5.27 5.65 -7.28
CA GLU A 283 -4.98 5.39 -5.86
C GLU A 283 -3.51 5.70 -5.54
N ILE A 284 -3.25 6.12 -4.29
CA ILE A 284 -1.90 6.35 -3.73
C ILE A 284 -1.76 5.45 -2.51
N ASN A 285 -1.22 4.25 -2.69
CA ASN A 285 -1.15 3.23 -1.66
C ASN A 285 0.06 3.46 -0.74
N VAL A 286 -0.18 3.65 0.57
CA VAL A 286 0.84 4.01 1.56
C VAL A 286 0.99 3.00 2.70
N THR A 287 0.11 1.99 2.80
CA THR A 287 0.14 0.96 3.86
C THR A 287 1.14 -0.15 3.54
N SER A 288 0.78 -1.07 2.66
CA SER A 288 1.60 -2.23 2.30
C SER A 288 1.70 -2.46 0.78
N PRO A 289 2.14 -1.45 -0.03
CA PRO A 289 2.24 -1.65 -1.48
C PRO A 289 3.12 -2.85 -1.83
N THR A 290 2.71 -3.55 -2.91
CA THR A 290 3.26 -4.84 -3.35
C THR A 290 3.91 -4.71 -4.75
N CYS A 291 4.22 -5.84 -5.38
CA CYS A 291 4.74 -6.02 -6.75
C CYS A 291 6.27 -6.10 -6.89
N PHE A 292 7.03 -6.25 -5.80
CA PHE A 292 8.49 -6.38 -5.87
C PHE A 292 8.91 -7.66 -6.59
N GLN A 293 8.26 -8.77 -6.26
CA GLN A 293 8.61 -10.10 -6.79
C GLN A 293 8.29 -10.21 -8.28
N GLU A 294 7.13 -9.72 -8.71
CA GLU A 294 6.70 -9.76 -10.10
C GLU A 294 7.65 -8.93 -10.99
N ILE A 295 8.07 -7.75 -10.55
CA ILE A 295 9.03 -6.91 -11.27
C ILE A 295 10.40 -7.61 -11.34
N ARG A 296 10.89 -8.15 -10.22
CA ARG A 296 12.16 -8.88 -10.17
C ARG A 296 12.15 -10.09 -11.10
N GLN A 297 11.11 -10.91 -11.05
CA GLN A 297 11.01 -12.13 -11.86
C GLN A 297 10.95 -11.84 -13.35
N GLN A 298 10.24 -10.78 -13.77
CA GLN A 298 10.01 -10.49 -15.18
C GLN A 298 11.05 -9.54 -15.79
N LYS A 299 11.73 -8.71 -14.98
CA LYS A 299 12.67 -7.68 -15.48
C LYS A 299 14.09 -7.80 -14.92
N GLY A 300 14.33 -8.69 -13.96
CA GLY A 300 15.62 -8.81 -13.29
C GLY A 300 15.98 -7.62 -12.41
N PHE A 301 15.07 -6.65 -12.22
CA PHE A 301 15.30 -5.48 -11.38
C PHE A 301 14.95 -5.79 -9.93
N ASP A 302 15.95 -5.73 -9.05
CA ASP A 302 15.78 -6.06 -7.63
C ASP A 302 15.24 -4.85 -6.84
N VAL A 303 13.91 -4.80 -6.73
CA VAL A 303 13.20 -3.73 -6.00
C VAL A 303 13.45 -3.84 -4.49
N ALA A 304 13.61 -5.06 -3.94
CA ALA A 304 13.88 -5.26 -2.53
C ALA A 304 15.26 -4.70 -2.14
N ARG A 305 16.26 -4.90 -3.00
CA ARG A 305 17.59 -4.30 -2.83
C ARG A 305 17.51 -2.77 -2.78
N LEU A 306 16.82 -2.14 -3.74
CA LEU A 306 16.63 -0.70 -3.75
C LEU A 306 15.92 -0.22 -2.47
N PHE A 307 14.88 -0.94 -2.03
CA PHE A 307 14.15 -0.60 -0.81
C PHE A 307 15.07 -0.62 0.42
N VAL A 308 15.88 -1.68 0.59
CA VAL A 308 16.80 -1.79 1.74
C VAL A 308 17.89 -0.73 1.66
N ASP A 309 18.42 -0.40 0.46
CA ASP A 309 19.36 0.72 0.29
C ASP A 309 18.76 2.05 0.80
N ARG A 310 17.50 2.33 0.46
CA ARG A 310 16.81 3.56 0.90
C ARG A 310 16.44 3.52 2.38
N LEU A 311 16.10 2.37 2.92
CA LEU A 311 15.85 2.18 4.36
C LEU A 311 17.13 2.44 5.17
N GLU A 312 18.25 1.84 4.80
CA GLU A 312 19.55 2.06 5.45
C GLU A 312 19.94 3.54 5.41
N ALA A 313 19.80 4.18 4.25
CA ALA A 313 20.07 5.60 4.10
C ALA A 313 19.14 6.46 4.97
N ALA A 314 17.86 6.11 5.10
CA ALA A 314 16.90 6.80 5.95
C ALA A 314 17.24 6.63 7.44
N VAL A 315 17.67 5.44 7.84
CA VAL A 315 18.12 5.16 9.21
C VAL A 315 19.43 5.87 9.56
N ALA A 316 20.33 6.04 8.60
CA ALA A 316 21.61 6.74 8.83
C ALA A 316 21.45 8.27 8.97
N ARG A 317 20.36 8.87 8.50
CA ARG A 317 20.14 10.33 8.63
C ARG A 317 19.97 10.70 10.10
N PRO A 318 20.56 11.86 10.54
CA PRO A 318 20.24 12.41 11.85
C PRO A 318 18.72 12.61 11.99
N ARG A 319 18.21 12.41 13.21
CA ARG A 319 16.80 12.76 13.49
C ARG A 319 16.61 14.26 13.35
N ALA A 320 15.56 14.71 12.68
CA ALA A 320 15.14 16.08 12.80
C ALA A 320 14.80 16.36 14.27
N ALA A 321 15.36 17.43 14.82
CA ALA A 321 15.17 17.86 16.20
C ALA A 321 13.72 18.29 16.45
#